data_13de9c62efc3d2aea7e4b25ebc133d15
#
_entry.id   13de9c62efc3d2aea7e4b25ebc133d15
#
_cell.length_a   1.000
_cell.length_b   1.000
_cell.length_c   1.000
_cell.angle_alpha   90.00
_cell.angle_beta   90.00
_cell.angle_gamma   90.00
#
_symmetry.space_group_name_H-M   'P 1'
#
loop_
_entity.id
_entity.type
_entity.pdbx_description
1 polymer ?
#
loop_
_entity_poly.entity_id
_entity_poly.type
_entity_poly.pdbx_seq_one_letter_code
_entity_poly.pdbx_strand_id
1 'polypeptide(L)'
;MDTMREQVAATVGRQSSIRKDVGMAETEKPRVAIVGGGLVGALAACFFGKRGHRVAVYEYRSDIRVDAMQGQSINLALSLRGREALRAVGLEDDLVKSHGIPMRGRMVHDKDGSLKEFLYDSVRGNFIYSVNRRQLNVVLLDAAEKYPVVRLNFNKKLVDADLEEGRMKFFSTKTGQIENAEADLIIGADGAHSTVRRIMVKRRYFNFAQTYIKHKYVELTVPAGENKEFRMSGRNLHIWPRGEFMMIALPNEDRSFTGNLFAPFDVFEKLKTPEAVSSFYAEQFPDLMRLMGEPKLLEDFFLSEPKPLISIQCEPFHVGKTALLVGDAAHAMVPFYAQGMNTGFEDILILDELMDQYDSDLAEVLPRFSELRCDNTHVICDLAMYNYIEMRNLLLTRNFRFRKFIDHILYTLVPKFWIPLYISVQFTRMSFRDCMINKKWQDKMLRTAFWFLGFFSILIIFFFSFA
;
A
#
# COMPACT_ATOMS: atom_id res chain seq x y z
N MET A 1 13.68 12.30 -23.44
CA MET A 1 12.45 11.52 -23.10
C MET A 1 11.26 11.86 -23.99
N ASP A 2 11.26 13.01 -24.63
CA ASP A 2 10.16 13.40 -25.55
C ASP A 2 10.24 12.71 -26.92
N THR A 3 11.43 12.33 -27.38
CA THR A 3 11.64 11.62 -28.66
C THR A 3 11.09 10.18 -28.69
N MET A 4 10.92 9.54 -27.53
CA MET A 4 10.30 8.21 -27.46
C MET A 4 8.77 8.25 -27.47
N ARG A 5 8.17 9.36 -27.01
CA ARG A 5 6.72 9.56 -27.06
C ARG A 5 6.22 9.91 -28.47
N GLU A 6 7.00 10.66 -29.22
CA GLU A 6 6.65 11.00 -30.60
C GLU A 6 6.79 9.80 -31.57
N GLN A 7 7.72 8.89 -31.35
CA GLN A 7 7.84 7.69 -32.18
C GLN A 7 6.72 6.66 -31.95
N VAL A 8 6.17 6.57 -30.75
CA VAL A 8 5.02 5.72 -30.46
C VAL A 8 3.73 6.29 -31.05
N ALA A 9 3.54 7.61 -31.01
CA ALA A 9 2.37 8.26 -31.60
C ALA A 9 2.33 8.19 -33.13
N ALA A 10 3.49 8.19 -33.81
CA ALA A 10 3.56 8.16 -35.26
C ALA A 10 3.30 6.77 -35.87
N THR A 11 3.47 5.67 -35.10
CA THR A 11 3.24 4.30 -35.59
C THR A 11 1.77 3.88 -35.45
N VAL A 12 0.99 4.51 -34.56
CA VAL A 12 -0.43 4.19 -34.33
C VAL A 12 -1.34 4.87 -35.38
N GLY A 13 -0.87 5.93 -36.05
CA GLY A 13 -1.69 6.73 -36.97
C GLY A 13 -1.91 6.16 -38.38
N ARG A 14 -1.36 4.99 -38.75
CA ARG A 14 -1.41 4.45 -40.13
C ARG A 14 -2.12 3.14 -40.36
N GLN A 15 -2.80 2.57 -39.37
CA GLN A 15 -3.55 1.31 -39.55
C GLN A 15 -5.06 1.37 -39.28
N SER A 16 -5.65 2.55 -39.21
CA SER A 16 -7.09 2.69 -38.94
C SER A 16 -7.95 3.08 -40.15
N SER A 17 -7.68 2.50 -41.30
CA SER A 17 -8.65 2.58 -42.42
C SER A 17 -8.57 1.29 -43.21
N ILE A 18 -9.45 0.36 -42.95
CA ILE A 18 -10.12 -0.66 -43.74
C ILE A 18 -10.47 -1.85 -42.80
N ARG A 19 -11.56 -1.76 -42.10
CA ARG A 19 -12.42 -2.91 -41.77
C ARG A 19 -13.87 -2.50 -41.92
N LYS A 20 -14.44 -2.92 -43.04
CA LYS A 20 -15.87 -2.85 -43.33
C LYS A 20 -16.63 -3.79 -42.41
N ASP A 21 -17.83 -3.34 -42.00
CA ASP A 21 -18.92 -4.06 -41.37
C ASP A 21 -19.03 -5.53 -41.79
N VAL A 22 -18.56 -6.39 -40.90
CA VAL A 22 -19.07 -7.75 -40.76
C VAL A 22 -19.72 -7.74 -39.38
N GLY A 23 -21.02 -7.99 -39.32
CA GLY A 23 -21.77 -8.07 -38.08
C GLY A 23 -21.10 -9.03 -37.10
N MET A 24 -20.26 -8.49 -36.24
CA MET A 24 -19.69 -9.20 -35.11
C MET A 24 -20.82 -9.48 -34.13
N ALA A 25 -21.19 -10.76 -34.02
CA ALA A 25 -21.92 -11.21 -32.84
C ALA A 25 -21.19 -10.58 -31.63
N GLU A 26 -21.93 -9.85 -30.77
CA GLU A 26 -21.37 -9.36 -29.49
C GLU A 26 -20.78 -10.57 -28.77
N THR A 27 -19.49 -10.70 -28.80
CA THR A 27 -18.80 -11.77 -28.05
C THR A 27 -19.12 -11.54 -26.60
N GLU A 28 -19.78 -12.48 -25.97
CA GLU A 28 -20.18 -12.40 -24.56
C GLU A 28 -18.92 -12.12 -23.74
N LYS A 29 -18.93 -11.02 -22.97
CA LYS A 29 -17.77 -10.60 -22.16
C LYS A 29 -17.41 -11.69 -21.13
N PRO A 30 -16.12 -11.96 -20.89
CA PRO A 30 -15.69 -12.94 -19.89
C PRO A 30 -16.39 -12.75 -18.54
N ARG A 31 -16.82 -13.88 -17.96
CA ARG A 31 -17.32 -13.93 -16.56
C ARG A 31 -16.13 -13.81 -15.60
N VAL A 32 -16.21 -12.91 -14.65
CA VAL A 32 -15.13 -12.65 -13.70
C VAL A 32 -15.55 -13.09 -12.31
N ALA A 33 -14.75 -13.95 -11.68
CA ALA A 33 -14.85 -14.28 -10.27
C ALA A 33 -13.73 -13.57 -9.50
N ILE A 34 -14.09 -12.82 -8.47
CA ILE A 34 -13.15 -12.15 -7.57
C ILE A 34 -13.20 -12.88 -6.22
N VAL A 35 -12.09 -13.48 -5.84
CA VAL A 35 -11.92 -14.14 -4.55
C VAL A 35 -11.35 -13.16 -3.55
N GLY A 36 -12.17 -12.73 -2.59
CA GLY A 36 -11.88 -11.71 -1.60
C GLY A 36 -12.62 -10.39 -1.85
N GLY A 37 -13.50 -10.01 -0.93
CA GLY A 37 -14.23 -8.73 -0.92
C GLY A 37 -13.56 -7.62 -0.11
N GLY A 38 -12.22 -7.70 0.06
CA GLY A 38 -11.42 -6.63 0.68
C GLY A 38 -11.27 -5.43 -0.25
N LEU A 39 -10.44 -4.46 0.15
CA LEU A 39 -10.27 -3.19 -0.59
C LEU A 39 -9.94 -3.39 -2.07
N VAL A 40 -8.97 -4.24 -2.38
CA VAL A 40 -8.51 -4.47 -3.75
C VAL A 40 -9.56 -5.23 -4.57
N GLY A 41 -10.19 -6.26 -3.98
CA GLY A 41 -11.23 -7.03 -4.66
C GLY A 41 -12.52 -6.22 -4.89
N ALA A 42 -12.91 -5.37 -3.94
CA ALA A 42 -14.05 -4.47 -4.10
C ALA A 42 -13.78 -3.41 -5.20
N LEU A 43 -12.56 -2.85 -5.25
CA LEU A 43 -12.16 -1.96 -6.33
C LEU A 43 -12.14 -2.66 -7.69
N ALA A 44 -11.62 -3.90 -7.76
CA ALA A 44 -11.64 -4.71 -8.98
C ALA A 44 -13.09 -4.93 -9.47
N ALA A 45 -14.03 -5.18 -8.55
CA ALA A 45 -15.44 -5.31 -8.89
C ALA A 45 -16.01 -4.04 -9.52
N CYS A 46 -15.59 -2.84 -9.04
CA CYS A 46 -15.98 -1.58 -9.66
C CYS A 46 -15.43 -1.45 -11.09
N PHE A 47 -14.15 -1.78 -11.32
CA PHE A 47 -13.53 -1.69 -12.65
C PHE A 47 -14.18 -2.66 -13.65
N PHE A 48 -14.30 -3.93 -13.29
CA PHE A 48 -14.94 -4.92 -14.17
C PHE A 48 -16.44 -4.66 -14.37
N GLY A 49 -17.15 -4.19 -13.32
CA GLY A 49 -18.54 -3.75 -13.42
C GLY A 49 -18.71 -2.58 -14.38
N LYS A 50 -17.83 -1.57 -14.30
CA LYS A 50 -17.79 -0.43 -15.23
C LYS A 50 -17.56 -0.87 -16.68
N ARG A 51 -16.75 -1.90 -16.90
CA ARG A 51 -16.54 -2.51 -18.22
C ARG A 51 -17.71 -3.37 -18.69
N GLY A 52 -18.71 -3.63 -17.84
CA GLY A 52 -19.89 -4.43 -18.16
C GLY A 52 -19.65 -5.94 -18.16
N HIS A 53 -18.60 -6.44 -17.49
CA HIS A 53 -18.39 -7.87 -17.25
C HIS A 53 -19.39 -8.39 -16.22
N ARG A 54 -19.83 -9.65 -16.33
CA ARG A 54 -20.54 -10.35 -15.27
C ARG A 54 -19.55 -10.68 -14.15
N VAL A 55 -19.69 -10.04 -12.98
CA VAL A 55 -18.77 -10.17 -11.84
C VAL A 55 -19.45 -10.87 -10.68
N ALA A 56 -18.78 -11.88 -10.10
CA ALA A 56 -19.16 -12.49 -8.85
C ALA A 56 -18.00 -12.33 -7.83
N VAL A 57 -18.23 -11.57 -6.76
CA VAL A 57 -17.29 -11.43 -5.66
C VAL A 57 -17.60 -12.47 -4.59
N TYR A 58 -16.60 -13.19 -4.12
CA TYR A 58 -16.72 -14.21 -3.07
C TYR A 58 -15.90 -13.81 -1.85
N GLU A 59 -16.56 -13.45 -0.76
CA GLU A 59 -15.92 -13.07 0.50
C GLU A 59 -16.23 -14.12 1.58
N TYR A 60 -15.18 -14.56 2.32
CA TYR A 60 -15.35 -15.60 3.35
C TYR A 60 -16.03 -15.09 4.61
N ARG A 61 -15.89 -13.81 4.91
CA ARG A 61 -16.57 -13.15 6.05
C ARG A 61 -17.99 -12.81 5.69
N SER A 62 -18.78 -12.51 6.73
CA SER A 62 -20.07 -11.85 6.59
C SER A 62 -19.93 -10.45 5.98
N ASP A 63 -21.04 -9.86 5.60
CA ASP A 63 -21.06 -8.50 5.06
C ASP A 63 -20.63 -7.48 6.12
N ILE A 64 -19.49 -6.83 5.88
CA ILE A 64 -18.91 -5.83 6.78
C ILE A 64 -19.86 -4.63 7.03
N ARG A 65 -20.84 -4.40 6.16
CA ARG A 65 -21.82 -3.31 6.28
C ARG A 65 -22.86 -3.60 7.37
N VAL A 66 -23.18 -4.89 7.56
CA VAL A 66 -24.21 -5.35 8.50
C VAL A 66 -23.62 -5.73 9.86
N ASP A 67 -22.43 -6.34 9.87
CA ASP A 67 -21.78 -6.75 11.10
C ASP A 67 -21.17 -5.55 11.83
N ALA A 68 -21.71 -5.26 12.99
CA ALA A 68 -21.09 -4.36 13.97
C ALA A 68 -19.90 -5.05 14.66
N MET A 69 -18.92 -5.54 13.88
CA MET A 69 -17.70 -6.03 14.49
C MET A 69 -17.02 -4.88 15.25
N GLN A 70 -17.06 -4.97 16.56
CA GLN A 70 -16.23 -4.20 17.47
C GLN A 70 -14.78 -4.59 17.23
N GLY A 71 -14.13 -3.92 16.31
CA GLY A 71 -12.70 -4.05 16.04
C GLY A 71 -12.15 -2.68 15.73
N GLN A 72 -11.02 -2.33 16.34
CA GLN A 72 -10.31 -1.11 16.01
C GLN A 72 -10.01 -1.13 14.51
N SER A 73 -10.37 -0.08 13.80
CA SER A 73 -10.16 0.02 12.36
C SER A 73 -8.81 0.67 12.11
N ILE A 74 -7.87 -0.12 11.56
CA ILE A 74 -6.57 0.41 11.16
C ILE A 74 -6.77 1.50 10.11
N ASN A 75 -6.17 2.68 10.33
CA ASN A 75 -6.12 3.71 9.32
C ASN A 75 -5.03 3.41 8.28
N LEU A 76 -5.33 3.79 7.06
CA LEU A 76 -4.45 3.65 5.91
C LEU A 76 -4.07 5.04 5.41
N ALA A 77 -2.86 5.16 4.88
CA ALA A 77 -2.45 6.38 4.20
C ALA A 77 -2.66 6.23 2.68
N LEU A 78 -3.58 7.00 2.14
CA LEU A 78 -3.91 7.02 0.72
C LEU A 78 -2.98 8.01 0.00
N SER A 79 -2.17 7.50 -0.93
CA SER A 79 -1.22 8.25 -1.76
C SER A 79 -1.75 8.47 -3.18
N LEU A 80 -0.95 9.11 -4.04
CA LEU A 80 -1.34 9.38 -5.43
C LEU A 80 -1.75 8.12 -6.19
N ARG A 81 -1.02 6.99 -6.03
CA ARG A 81 -1.30 5.73 -6.75
C ARG A 81 -2.70 5.21 -6.46
N GLY A 82 -3.07 5.16 -5.19
CA GLY A 82 -4.42 4.74 -4.80
C GLY A 82 -5.50 5.73 -5.24
N ARG A 83 -5.21 7.03 -5.17
CA ARG A 83 -6.11 8.10 -5.64
C ARG A 83 -6.39 8.02 -7.15
N GLU A 84 -5.38 7.77 -7.98
CA GLU A 84 -5.56 7.61 -9.42
C GLU A 84 -6.48 6.43 -9.75
N ALA A 85 -6.33 5.30 -9.05
CA ALA A 85 -7.22 4.16 -9.23
C ALA A 85 -8.68 4.47 -8.81
N LEU A 86 -8.87 5.17 -7.69
CA LEU A 86 -10.19 5.63 -7.25
C LEU A 86 -10.80 6.64 -8.23
N ARG A 87 -9.98 7.54 -8.78
CA ARG A 87 -10.40 8.53 -9.80
C ARG A 87 -10.90 7.84 -11.06
N ALA A 88 -10.25 6.77 -11.51
CA ALA A 88 -10.64 6.02 -12.71
C ALA A 88 -12.05 5.44 -12.63
N VAL A 89 -12.55 5.16 -11.42
CA VAL A 89 -13.93 4.70 -11.17
C VAL A 89 -14.84 5.78 -10.59
N GLY A 90 -14.38 7.05 -10.53
CA GLY A 90 -15.19 8.19 -10.08
C GLY A 90 -15.42 8.28 -8.57
N LEU A 91 -14.60 7.60 -7.75
CA LEU A 91 -14.78 7.52 -6.29
C LEU A 91 -13.81 8.40 -5.49
N GLU A 92 -12.81 9.01 -6.12
CA GLU A 92 -11.77 9.77 -5.40
C GLU A 92 -12.36 10.97 -4.67
N ASP A 93 -13.11 11.81 -5.38
CA ASP A 93 -13.59 13.09 -4.85
C ASP A 93 -14.50 12.90 -3.65
N ASP A 94 -15.49 12.02 -3.75
CA ASP A 94 -16.44 11.75 -2.69
C ASP A 94 -15.75 11.15 -1.46
N LEU A 95 -14.85 10.20 -1.68
CA LEU A 95 -14.13 9.52 -0.61
C LEU A 95 -13.17 10.48 0.10
N VAL A 96 -12.39 11.26 -0.64
CA VAL A 96 -11.40 12.18 -0.07
C VAL A 96 -12.09 13.33 0.64
N LYS A 97 -13.16 13.89 0.09
CA LYS A 97 -13.91 14.99 0.73
C LYS A 97 -14.65 14.55 1.99
N SER A 98 -15.22 13.35 1.98
CA SER A 98 -16.06 12.87 3.08
C SER A 98 -15.28 12.16 4.18
N HIS A 99 -14.19 11.46 3.84
CA HIS A 99 -13.50 10.52 4.74
C HIS A 99 -11.99 10.67 4.78
N GLY A 100 -11.41 11.62 4.05
CA GLY A 100 -9.96 11.79 3.97
C GLY A 100 -9.45 12.91 4.89
N ILE A 101 -8.53 12.59 5.80
CA ILE A 101 -7.85 13.60 6.61
C ILE A 101 -6.48 13.89 5.99
N PRO A 102 -6.22 15.12 5.48
CA PRO A 102 -4.97 15.44 4.84
C PRO A 102 -3.82 15.52 5.86
N MET A 103 -2.79 14.71 5.64
CA MET A 103 -1.54 14.73 6.41
C MET A 103 -0.42 15.33 5.56
N ARG A 104 0.14 16.45 6.00
CA ARG A 104 1.17 17.20 5.25
C ARG A 104 2.60 16.76 5.55
N GLY A 105 2.78 16.04 6.64
CA GLY A 105 4.10 15.64 7.10
C GLY A 105 4.07 14.62 8.21
N ARG A 106 5.26 14.36 8.72
CA ARG A 106 5.50 13.54 9.91
C ARG A 106 5.81 14.46 11.10
N MET A 107 5.17 14.22 12.24
CA MET A 107 5.53 14.82 13.51
C MET A 107 6.34 13.80 14.32
N VAL A 108 7.61 14.07 14.51
CA VAL A 108 8.51 13.20 15.26
C VAL A 108 8.53 13.63 16.73
N HIS A 109 8.28 12.67 17.59
CA HIS A 109 8.27 12.83 19.06
C HIS A 109 9.58 12.27 19.62
N ASP A 110 10.50 13.13 20.00
CA ASP A 110 11.74 12.73 20.67
C ASP A 110 11.45 12.24 22.11
N LYS A 111 12.39 11.50 22.70
CA LYS A 111 12.23 10.97 24.07
C LYS A 111 12.19 12.07 25.14
N ASP A 112 12.81 13.22 24.86
CA ASP A 112 12.79 14.42 25.71
C ASP A 112 11.50 15.23 25.64
N GLY A 113 10.52 14.78 24.82
CA GLY A 113 9.25 15.45 24.59
C GLY A 113 9.29 16.54 23.52
N SER A 114 10.45 16.79 22.90
CA SER A 114 10.52 17.74 21.78
C SER A 114 9.83 17.21 20.53
N LEU A 115 9.17 18.13 19.81
CA LEU A 115 8.44 17.82 18.57
C LEU A 115 9.19 18.41 17.37
N LYS A 116 9.32 17.60 16.30
CA LYS A 116 9.94 18.03 15.05
C LYS A 116 9.06 17.66 13.87
N GLU A 117 8.61 18.65 13.11
CA GLU A 117 7.83 18.43 11.92
C GLU A 117 8.74 18.24 10.69
N PHE A 118 8.42 17.24 9.88
CA PHE A 118 9.03 16.97 8.58
C PHE A 118 7.95 16.89 7.52
N LEU A 119 7.85 17.92 6.68
CA LEU A 119 6.89 17.93 5.57
C LEU A 119 7.24 16.83 4.57
N TYR A 120 6.21 16.20 3.99
CA TYR A 120 6.39 15.19 2.93
C TYR A 120 6.97 15.81 1.66
N ASP A 121 6.42 16.95 1.27
CA ASP A 121 6.84 17.73 0.11
C ASP A 121 6.75 19.23 0.42
N SER A 122 7.86 19.77 0.87
CA SER A 122 7.97 21.20 1.20
C SER A 122 8.05 22.11 -0.02
N VAL A 123 8.24 21.56 -1.23
CA VAL A 123 8.39 22.33 -2.47
C VAL A 123 7.04 22.49 -3.18
N ARG A 124 6.28 21.38 -3.31
CA ARG A 124 5.00 21.40 -4.05
C ARG A 124 3.78 21.30 -3.14
N GLY A 125 3.98 21.09 -1.84
CA GLY A 125 2.91 20.99 -0.86
C GLY A 125 2.06 19.72 -0.98
N ASN A 126 2.60 18.66 -1.61
CA ASN A 126 1.90 17.39 -1.71
C ASN A 126 1.69 16.76 -0.34
N PHE A 127 0.58 16.06 -0.18
CA PHE A 127 0.18 15.40 1.07
C PHE A 127 -0.53 14.07 0.78
N ILE A 128 -0.62 13.22 1.81
CA ILE A 128 -1.35 11.95 1.78
C ILE A 128 -2.57 12.07 2.69
N TYR A 129 -3.56 11.18 2.48
CA TYR A 129 -4.76 11.19 3.33
C TYR A 129 -4.74 10.03 4.31
N SER A 130 -5.08 10.28 5.58
CA SER A 130 -5.51 9.23 6.49
C SER A 130 -6.95 8.85 6.15
N VAL A 131 -7.21 7.57 5.90
CA VAL A 131 -8.54 7.04 5.59
C VAL A 131 -8.82 5.82 6.46
N ASN A 132 -10.06 5.70 6.94
CA ASN A 132 -10.47 4.53 7.70
C ASN A 132 -10.66 3.33 6.76
N ARG A 133 -9.96 2.23 7.04
CA ARG A 133 -9.96 1.02 6.20
C ARG A 133 -11.35 0.42 6.01
N ARG A 134 -12.14 0.34 7.10
CA ARG A 134 -13.48 -0.22 7.06
C ARG A 134 -14.40 0.64 6.22
N GLN A 135 -14.41 1.95 6.47
CA GLN A 135 -15.23 2.90 5.74
C GLN A 135 -14.90 2.89 4.24
N LEU A 136 -13.62 2.87 3.89
CA LEU A 136 -13.18 2.75 2.51
C LEU A 136 -13.71 1.47 1.86
N ASN A 137 -13.67 0.33 2.57
CA ASN A 137 -14.18 -0.94 2.04
C ASN A 137 -15.71 -0.90 1.84
N VAL A 138 -16.46 -0.30 2.76
CA VAL A 138 -17.91 -0.10 2.63
C VAL A 138 -18.20 0.71 1.38
N VAL A 139 -17.56 1.87 1.20
CA VAL A 139 -17.76 2.73 0.01
C VAL A 139 -17.49 1.98 -1.29
N LEU A 140 -16.42 1.16 -1.33
CA LEU A 140 -16.08 0.37 -2.52
C LEU A 140 -17.10 -0.75 -2.80
N LEU A 141 -17.58 -1.46 -1.78
CA LEU A 141 -18.60 -2.48 -1.94
C LEU A 141 -19.94 -1.89 -2.41
N ASP A 142 -20.35 -0.77 -1.81
CA ASP A 142 -21.57 -0.05 -2.22
C ASP A 142 -21.47 0.47 -3.66
N ALA A 143 -20.29 0.96 -4.06
CA ALA A 143 -20.06 1.39 -5.43
C ALA A 143 -20.06 0.22 -6.42
N ALA A 144 -19.48 -0.91 -6.06
CA ALA A 144 -19.48 -2.12 -6.88
C ALA A 144 -20.92 -2.66 -7.10
N GLU A 145 -21.74 -2.67 -6.06
CA GLU A 145 -23.12 -3.17 -6.12
C GLU A 145 -24.06 -2.30 -6.96
N LYS A 146 -23.70 -1.03 -7.22
CA LYS A 146 -24.46 -0.16 -8.15
C LYS A 146 -24.41 -0.65 -9.60
N TYR A 147 -23.44 -1.48 -9.97
CA TYR A 147 -23.39 -2.09 -11.30
C TYR A 147 -24.29 -3.33 -11.35
N PRO A 148 -25.34 -3.37 -12.20
CA PRO A 148 -26.27 -4.50 -12.24
C PRO A 148 -25.64 -5.86 -12.56
N VAL A 149 -24.45 -5.84 -13.15
CA VAL A 149 -23.68 -7.03 -13.55
C VAL A 149 -22.81 -7.57 -12.41
N VAL A 150 -22.73 -6.89 -11.27
CA VAL A 150 -21.92 -7.28 -10.11
C VAL A 150 -22.80 -7.94 -9.04
N ARG A 151 -22.34 -9.08 -8.52
CA ARG A 151 -22.97 -9.79 -7.40
C ARG A 151 -21.97 -10.01 -6.28
N LEU A 152 -22.33 -9.63 -5.06
CA LEU A 152 -21.54 -9.85 -3.85
C LEU A 152 -22.02 -11.10 -3.12
N ASN A 153 -21.15 -12.08 -2.92
CA ASN A 153 -21.44 -13.34 -2.24
C ASN A 153 -20.59 -13.43 -0.97
N PHE A 154 -21.18 -13.16 0.17
CA PHE A 154 -20.57 -13.24 1.49
C PHE A 154 -20.69 -14.66 2.08
N ASN A 155 -19.88 -14.94 3.13
CA ASN A 155 -19.82 -16.25 3.78
C ASN A 155 -19.37 -17.38 2.84
N LYS A 156 -18.51 -17.07 1.84
CA LYS A 156 -18.02 -17.99 0.81
C LYS A 156 -16.50 -18.12 0.88
N LYS A 157 -16.03 -19.14 1.55
CA LYS A 157 -14.60 -19.44 1.66
C LYS A 157 -14.15 -20.31 0.51
N LEU A 158 -13.22 -19.85 -0.31
CA LEU A 158 -12.59 -20.71 -1.32
C LEU A 158 -11.84 -21.85 -0.63
N VAL A 159 -12.12 -23.09 -1.00
CA VAL A 159 -11.47 -24.28 -0.45
C VAL A 159 -10.60 -25.00 -1.48
N ASP A 160 -11.01 -24.98 -2.75
CA ASP A 160 -10.28 -25.60 -3.86
C ASP A 160 -10.60 -24.90 -5.19
N ALA A 161 -9.70 -24.97 -6.16
CA ALA A 161 -9.93 -24.49 -7.52
C ALA A 161 -9.05 -25.20 -8.55
N ASP A 162 -9.59 -25.36 -9.75
CA ASP A 162 -8.86 -25.64 -10.96
C ASP A 162 -8.68 -24.32 -11.70
N LEU A 163 -7.50 -23.72 -11.55
CA LEU A 163 -7.23 -22.37 -12.07
C LEU A 163 -7.04 -22.34 -13.59
N GLU A 164 -6.79 -23.50 -14.25
CA GLU A 164 -6.69 -23.59 -15.71
C GLU A 164 -8.07 -23.62 -16.36
N GLU A 165 -8.99 -24.35 -15.74
CA GLU A 165 -10.36 -24.53 -16.22
C GLU A 165 -11.34 -23.51 -15.66
N GLY A 166 -10.89 -22.62 -14.77
CA GLY A 166 -11.74 -21.59 -14.16
C GLY A 166 -12.79 -22.13 -13.19
N ARG A 167 -12.62 -23.34 -12.63
CA ARG A 167 -13.55 -23.99 -11.70
C ARG A 167 -13.14 -23.77 -10.25
N MET A 168 -14.09 -23.42 -9.40
CA MET A 168 -13.87 -23.10 -7.98
C MET A 168 -14.88 -23.85 -7.09
N LYS A 169 -14.42 -24.21 -5.87
CA LYS A 169 -15.26 -24.78 -4.82
C LYS A 169 -15.23 -23.86 -3.61
N PHE A 170 -16.40 -23.41 -3.19
CA PHE A 170 -16.57 -22.57 -2.01
C PHE A 170 -17.29 -23.32 -0.91
N PHE A 171 -16.78 -23.19 0.32
CA PHE A 171 -17.48 -23.61 1.53
C PHE A 171 -18.32 -22.44 2.05
N SER A 172 -19.63 -22.64 2.14
CA SER A 172 -20.53 -21.65 2.75
C SER A 172 -20.44 -21.76 4.27
N THR A 173 -19.89 -20.74 4.94
CA THR A 173 -19.80 -20.71 6.41
C THR A 173 -21.17 -20.55 7.06
N LYS A 174 -22.19 -20.11 6.30
CA LYS A 174 -23.57 -19.96 6.76
C LYS A 174 -24.37 -21.26 6.71
N THR A 175 -24.19 -22.09 5.66
CA THR A 175 -24.99 -23.30 5.44
C THR A 175 -24.21 -24.59 5.69
N GLY A 176 -22.86 -24.53 5.80
CA GLY A 176 -21.99 -25.70 5.91
C GLY A 176 -21.83 -26.50 4.61
N GLN A 177 -22.31 -26.02 3.49
CA GLN A 177 -22.34 -26.74 2.21
C GLN A 177 -21.21 -26.27 1.28
N ILE A 178 -20.81 -27.18 0.37
CA ILE A 178 -19.90 -26.86 -0.73
C ILE A 178 -20.73 -26.39 -1.93
N GLU A 179 -20.32 -25.29 -2.53
CA GLU A 179 -20.90 -24.73 -3.73
C GLU A 179 -19.84 -24.63 -4.83
N ASN A 180 -20.20 -25.00 -6.04
CA ASN A 180 -19.31 -24.89 -7.19
C ASN A 180 -19.60 -23.58 -7.95
N ALA A 181 -18.55 -22.99 -8.51
CA ALA A 181 -18.63 -21.83 -9.37
C ALA A 181 -17.63 -21.93 -10.52
N GLU A 182 -17.94 -21.28 -11.63
CA GLU A 182 -17.09 -21.22 -12.82
C GLU A 182 -16.97 -19.77 -13.29
N ALA A 183 -15.78 -19.42 -13.78
CA ALA A 183 -15.52 -18.12 -14.39
C ALA A 183 -14.45 -18.26 -15.48
N ASP A 184 -14.45 -17.32 -16.40
CA ASP A 184 -13.45 -17.26 -17.47
C ASP A 184 -12.18 -16.54 -16.99
N LEU A 185 -12.30 -15.72 -15.93
CA LEU A 185 -11.20 -15.06 -15.22
C LEU A 185 -11.42 -15.12 -13.69
N ILE A 186 -10.42 -15.61 -12.96
CA ILE A 186 -10.37 -15.62 -11.50
C ILE A 186 -9.38 -14.56 -11.03
N ILE A 187 -9.83 -13.57 -10.27
CA ILE A 187 -8.97 -12.59 -9.60
C ILE A 187 -8.79 -13.00 -8.14
N GLY A 188 -7.56 -13.40 -7.78
CA GLY A 188 -7.18 -13.70 -6.40
C GLY A 188 -6.82 -12.42 -5.65
N ALA A 189 -7.77 -11.87 -4.88
CA ALA A 189 -7.65 -10.70 -4.02
C ALA A 189 -7.89 -11.04 -2.53
N ASP A 190 -7.60 -12.29 -2.16
CA ASP A 190 -7.92 -12.91 -0.88
C ASP A 190 -6.83 -12.69 0.21
N GLY A 191 -5.99 -11.68 0.01
CA GLY A 191 -5.09 -11.13 1.01
C GLY A 191 -3.83 -11.95 1.28
N ALA A 192 -3.08 -11.57 2.32
CA ALA A 192 -1.77 -12.14 2.63
C ALA A 192 -1.78 -13.67 2.86
N HIS A 193 -2.91 -14.23 3.29
CA HIS A 193 -3.10 -15.68 3.48
C HIS A 193 -3.86 -16.36 2.33
N SER A 194 -3.68 -15.84 1.11
CA SER A 194 -4.39 -16.24 -0.11
C SER A 194 -4.46 -17.75 -0.32
N THR A 195 -5.68 -18.24 -0.55
CA THR A 195 -5.95 -19.63 -0.98
C THR A 195 -5.65 -19.79 -2.48
N VAL A 196 -5.96 -18.78 -3.29
CA VAL A 196 -5.62 -18.80 -4.73
C VAL A 196 -4.12 -18.98 -4.92
N ARG A 197 -3.29 -18.17 -4.22
CA ARG A 197 -1.83 -18.34 -4.25
C ARG A 197 -1.38 -19.72 -3.77
N ARG A 198 -1.96 -20.28 -2.69
CA ARG A 198 -1.62 -21.64 -2.21
C ARG A 198 -1.87 -22.71 -3.26
N ILE A 199 -2.87 -22.54 -4.11
CA ILE A 199 -3.13 -23.45 -5.23
C ILE A 199 -2.07 -23.23 -6.31
N MET A 200 -1.71 -21.98 -6.64
CA MET A 200 -0.66 -21.66 -7.60
C MET A 200 0.72 -22.20 -7.21
N VAL A 201 1.07 -22.18 -5.93
CA VAL A 201 2.36 -22.71 -5.40
C VAL A 201 2.58 -24.19 -5.75
N LYS A 202 1.51 -24.97 -5.95
CA LYS A 202 1.61 -26.39 -6.34
C LYS A 202 2.02 -26.59 -7.82
N ARG A 203 2.08 -25.52 -8.59
CA ARG A 203 2.42 -25.57 -10.02
C ARG A 203 3.93 -25.54 -10.23
N ARG A 204 4.37 -26.07 -11.36
CA ARG A 204 5.77 -25.94 -11.79
C ARG A 204 6.07 -24.47 -12.15
N TYR A 205 7.30 -24.04 -11.88
CA TYR A 205 7.81 -22.71 -12.23
C TYR A 205 7.07 -21.54 -11.52
N PHE A 206 6.58 -21.78 -10.30
CA PHE A 206 6.02 -20.73 -9.46
C PHE A 206 7.00 -20.42 -8.32
N ASN A 207 7.56 -19.22 -8.29
CA ASN A 207 8.44 -18.75 -7.24
C ASN A 207 7.60 -18.15 -6.10
N PHE A 208 7.92 -18.51 -4.87
CA PHE A 208 7.21 -18.02 -3.70
C PHE A 208 8.16 -17.83 -2.52
N ALA A 209 8.16 -16.65 -1.93
CA ALA A 209 8.84 -16.33 -0.69
C ALA A 209 7.86 -15.69 0.30
N GLN A 210 7.87 -16.21 1.53
CA GLN A 210 7.12 -15.67 2.65
C GLN A 210 8.07 -15.43 3.80
N THR A 211 8.17 -14.18 4.25
CA THR A 211 9.07 -13.78 5.32
C THR A 211 8.29 -13.12 6.44
N TYR A 212 8.43 -13.64 7.65
CA TYR A 212 8.00 -12.94 8.87
C TYR A 212 9.18 -12.14 9.41
N ILE A 213 8.98 -10.84 9.61
CA ILE A 213 10.00 -10.04 10.28
C ILE A 213 9.97 -10.32 11.78
N LYS A 214 11.10 -10.09 12.47
CA LYS A 214 11.24 -10.35 13.92
C LYS A 214 10.52 -9.29 14.78
N HIS A 215 9.39 -8.77 14.29
CA HIS A 215 8.59 -7.74 14.95
C HIS A 215 7.11 -8.11 14.89
N LYS A 216 6.40 -7.68 15.92
CA LYS A 216 4.93 -7.67 15.98
C LYS A 216 4.44 -6.24 16.14
N TYR A 217 3.13 -6.07 16.04
CA TYR A 217 2.50 -4.81 16.39
C TYR A 217 1.25 -5.02 17.23
N VAL A 218 0.97 -4.04 18.07
CA VAL A 218 -0.29 -3.88 18.79
C VAL A 218 -0.93 -2.56 18.40
N GLU A 219 -2.25 -2.53 18.44
CA GLU A 219 -3.06 -1.38 18.09
C GLU A 219 -3.57 -0.69 19.35
N LEU A 220 -3.44 0.64 19.38
CA LEU A 220 -3.83 1.50 20.49
C LEU A 220 -4.66 2.68 19.96
N THR A 221 -5.46 3.30 20.81
CA THR A 221 -6.26 4.47 20.44
C THR A 221 -5.96 5.65 21.34
N VAL A 222 -5.43 6.73 20.79
CA VAL A 222 -5.40 8.01 21.50
C VAL A 222 -6.79 8.65 21.36
N PRO A 223 -7.57 8.80 22.43
CA PRO A 223 -8.93 9.32 22.34
C PRO A 223 -8.95 10.80 21.95
N ALA A 224 -10.07 11.26 21.39
CA ALA A 224 -10.32 12.68 21.20
C ALA A 224 -10.31 13.43 22.54
N GLY A 225 -10.09 14.73 22.49
CA GLY A 225 -10.24 15.60 23.65
C GLY A 225 -11.70 15.72 24.10
N GLU A 226 -11.93 16.30 25.26
CA GLU A 226 -13.27 16.42 25.87
C GLU A 226 -14.24 17.21 24.98
N ASN A 227 -13.73 18.21 24.25
CA ASN A 227 -14.51 19.02 23.31
C ASN A 227 -14.51 18.47 21.90
N LYS A 228 -14.19 17.19 21.71
CA LYS A 228 -14.04 16.54 20.39
C LYS A 228 -12.97 17.21 19.51
N GLU A 229 -11.89 17.69 20.11
CA GLU A 229 -10.71 18.20 19.40
C GLU A 229 -9.61 17.13 19.29
N PHE A 230 -8.69 17.33 18.36
CA PHE A 230 -7.48 16.51 18.28
C PHE A 230 -6.53 16.82 19.45
N ARG A 231 -6.10 15.82 20.19
CA ARG A 231 -5.08 15.96 21.26
C ARG A 231 -3.66 16.18 20.74
N MET A 232 -3.43 15.91 19.46
CA MET A 232 -2.18 16.15 18.72
C MET A 232 -2.52 16.81 17.39
N SER A 233 -1.50 17.15 16.57
CA SER A 233 -1.76 17.72 15.23
C SER A 233 -2.51 16.75 14.33
N GLY A 234 -3.76 17.04 13.97
CA GLY A 234 -4.53 16.24 13.00
C GLY A 234 -4.02 16.31 11.56
N ARG A 235 -2.97 17.12 11.28
CA ARG A 235 -2.39 17.27 9.93
C ARG A 235 -1.11 16.48 9.72
N ASN A 236 -0.73 15.62 10.67
CA ASN A 236 0.52 14.89 10.65
C ASN A 236 0.31 13.40 10.94
N LEU A 237 1.17 12.58 10.35
CA LEU A 237 1.48 11.26 10.86
C LEU A 237 2.42 11.42 12.05
N HIS A 238 2.04 10.98 13.23
CA HIS A 238 2.88 11.02 14.42
C HIS A 238 3.79 9.81 14.49
N ILE A 239 5.07 10.00 14.85
CA ILE A 239 6.08 8.94 14.93
C ILE A 239 6.90 9.14 16.21
N TRP A 240 7.05 8.08 16.99
CA TRP A 240 7.96 7.98 18.14
C TRP A 240 9.07 6.98 17.81
N PRO A 241 10.21 7.41 17.21
CA PRO A 241 11.34 6.54 16.94
C PRO A 241 12.07 6.20 18.24
N ARG A 242 12.38 4.90 18.45
CA ARG A 242 13.06 4.39 19.65
C ARG A 242 14.16 3.37 19.30
N GLY A 243 14.83 3.53 18.16
CA GLY A 243 15.91 2.65 17.71
C GLY A 243 15.43 1.32 17.17
N GLU A 244 15.22 0.33 18.03
CA GLU A 244 14.78 -1.01 17.60
C GLU A 244 13.25 -1.13 17.44
N PHE A 245 12.50 -0.24 18.04
CA PHE A 245 11.04 -0.20 17.97
C PHE A 245 10.53 1.21 17.71
N MET A 246 9.31 1.34 17.34
CA MET A 246 8.67 2.64 17.14
C MET A 246 7.18 2.57 17.36
N MET A 247 6.58 3.71 17.64
CA MET A 247 5.14 3.90 17.57
C MET A 247 4.80 4.90 16.47
N ILE A 248 3.67 4.68 15.81
CA ILE A 248 3.06 5.66 14.90
C ILE A 248 1.62 5.91 15.31
N ALA A 249 1.07 7.07 14.93
CA ALA A 249 -0.35 7.35 15.10
C ALA A 249 -0.89 8.18 13.93
N LEU A 250 -2.06 7.77 13.41
CA LEU A 250 -2.77 8.42 12.31
C LEU A 250 -4.08 9.02 12.82
N PRO A 251 -4.45 10.23 12.36
CA PRO A 251 -5.70 10.89 12.78
C PRO A 251 -6.95 10.19 12.23
N ASN A 252 -8.02 10.17 13.02
CA ASN A 252 -9.35 9.66 12.69
C ASN A 252 -10.35 10.82 12.52
N GLU A 253 -11.45 10.57 11.80
CA GLU A 253 -12.53 11.56 11.61
C GLU A 253 -13.16 12.02 12.92
N ASP A 254 -13.28 11.12 13.90
CA ASP A 254 -13.80 11.41 15.25
C ASP A 254 -12.82 12.17 16.15
N ARG A 255 -11.68 12.62 15.57
CA ARG A 255 -10.61 13.36 16.26
C ARG A 255 -9.75 12.50 17.21
N SER A 256 -9.96 11.20 17.25
CA SER A 256 -9.03 10.26 17.87
C SER A 256 -7.83 9.98 16.95
N PHE A 257 -6.87 9.18 17.42
CA PHE A 257 -5.78 8.66 16.59
C PHE A 257 -5.68 7.16 16.75
N THR A 258 -5.54 6.45 15.63
CA THR A 258 -5.16 5.04 15.65
C THR A 258 -3.64 4.92 15.75
N GLY A 259 -3.17 4.38 16.86
CA GLY A 259 -1.76 4.16 17.15
C GLY A 259 -1.33 2.72 16.94
N ASN A 260 -0.08 2.50 16.53
CA ASN A 260 0.51 1.17 16.38
C ASN A 260 1.92 1.15 16.97
N LEU A 261 2.14 0.31 17.99
CA LEU A 261 3.47 0.00 18.49
C LEU A 261 4.03 -1.18 17.69
N PHE A 262 5.16 -0.95 17.01
CA PHE A 262 5.95 -1.98 16.33
C PHE A 262 7.19 -2.28 17.13
N ALA A 263 7.35 -3.51 17.62
CA ALA A 263 8.48 -3.90 18.45
C ALA A 263 8.93 -5.35 18.18
N PRO A 264 10.20 -5.69 18.50
CA PRO A 264 10.70 -7.05 18.47
C PRO A 264 9.90 -8.00 19.35
N PHE A 265 9.96 -9.28 19.06
CA PHE A 265 9.23 -10.32 19.81
C PHE A 265 9.58 -10.32 21.30
N ASP A 266 10.86 -10.18 21.63
CA ASP A 266 11.37 -10.18 23.00
C ASP A 266 10.87 -8.98 23.84
N VAL A 267 10.54 -7.86 23.20
CA VAL A 267 9.89 -6.73 23.87
C VAL A 267 8.50 -7.14 24.34
N PHE A 268 7.68 -7.74 23.47
CA PHE A 268 6.33 -8.21 23.82
C PHE A 268 6.35 -9.34 24.84
N GLU A 269 7.41 -10.16 24.85
CA GLU A 269 7.57 -11.20 25.86
C GLU A 269 7.77 -10.67 27.28
N LYS A 270 8.30 -9.46 27.40
CA LYS A 270 8.48 -8.75 28.68
C LYS A 270 7.24 -7.97 29.12
N LEU A 271 6.33 -7.65 28.18
CA LEU A 271 5.13 -6.85 28.43
C LEU A 271 3.90 -7.74 28.73
N LYS A 272 3.99 -8.56 29.78
CA LYS A 272 2.94 -9.52 30.16
C LYS A 272 2.04 -9.08 31.32
N THR A 273 2.47 -8.07 32.07
CA THR A 273 1.71 -7.57 33.23
C THR A 273 1.41 -6.09 33.08
N PRO A 274 0.32 -5.59 33.68
CA PRO A 274 -0.02 -4.17 33.66
C PRO A 274 1.13 -3.26 34.11
N GLU A 275 1.85 -3.62 35.16
CA GLU A 275 2.97 -2.87 35.72
C GLU A 275 4.14 -2.78 34.72
N ALA A 276 4.43 -3.90 34.03
CA ALA A 276 5.49 -3.91 33.00
C ALA A 276 5.12 -3.02 31.80
N VAL A 277 3.86 -3.07 31.36
CA VAL A 277 3.36 -2.21 30.27
C VAL A 277 3.40 -0.73 30.70
N SER A 278 2.86 -0.38 31.87
CA SER A 278 2.89 0.98 32.39
C SER A 278 4.30 1.53 32.49
N SER A 279 5.22 0.78 33.07
CA SER A 279 6.63 1.16 33.20
C SER A 279 7.30 1.38 31.85
N PHE A 280 7.04 0.50 30.89
CA PHE A 280 7.58 0.61 29.52
C PHE A 280 7.09 1.88 28.83
N TYR A 281 5.78 2.17 28.89
CA TYR A 281 5.23 3.37 28.25
C TYR A 281 5.62 4.65 28.97
N ALA A 282 5.69 4.63 30.30
CA ALA A 282 6.15 5.78 31.10
C ALA A 282 7.61 6.14 30.74
N GLU A 283 8.46 5.15 30.52
CA GLU A 283 9.87 5.35 30.16
C GLU A 283 10.06 5.74 28.69
N GLN A 284 9.39 5.03 27.77
CA GLN A 284 9.68 5.14 26.34
C GLN A 284 8.74 6.13 25.62
N PHE A 285 7.52 6.33 26.10
CA PHE A 285 6.48 7.14 25.47
C PHE A 285 5.70 7.99 26.49
N PRO A 286 6.39 8.82 27.31
CA PRO A 286 5.74 9.53 28.43
C PRO A 286 4.68 10.52 27.97
N ASP A 287 4.82 11.14 26.81
CA ASP A 287 3.84 12.02 26.19
C ASP A 287 2.58 11.24 25.74
N LEU A 288 2.76 10.09 25.10
CA LEU A 288 1.65 9.22 24.70
C LEU A 288 0.85 8.71 25.91
N MET A 289 1.54 8.28 26.97
CA MET A 289 0.89 7.82 28.18
C MET A 289 0.00 8.90 28.80
N ARG A 290 0.45 10.17 28.79
CA ARG A 290 -0.36 11.32 29.22
C ARG A 290 -1.56 11.59 28.31
N LEU A 291 -1.40 11.39 26.99
CA LEU A 291 -2.47 11.59 26.00
C LEU A 291 -3.56 10.54 26.08
N MET A 292 -3.21 9.28 26.33
CA MET A 292 -4.16 8.17 26.44
C MET A 292 -4.76 8.04 27.83
N GLY A 293 -3.98 8.27 28.87
CA GLY A 293 -4.24 7.85 30.24
C GLY A 293 -3.92 6.36 30.44
N GLU A 294 -3.38 6.02 31.61
CA GLU A 294 -2.94 4.65 31.93
C GLU A 294 -4.05 3.60 31.81
N PRO A 295 -5.28 3.82 32.33
CA PRO A 295 -6.34 2.81 32.22
C PRO A 295 -6.67 2.46 30.77
N LYS A 296 -6.77 3.46 29.89
CA LYS A 296 -7.08 3.25 28.46
C LYS A 296 -5.94 2.57 27.73
N LEU A 297 -4.71 2.93 28.05
CA LEU A 297 -3.52 2.29 27.49
C LEU A 297 -3.49 0.79 27.81
N LEU A 298 -3.72 0.42 29.07
CA LEU A 298 -3.72 -0.98 29.50
C LEU A 298 -4.88 -1.78 28.87
N GLU A 299 -6.08 -1.18 28.84
CA GLU A 299 -7.23 -1.78 28.19
C GLU A 299 -6.91 -2.12 26.72
N ASP A 300 -6.47 -1.14 25.93
CA ASP A 300 -6.18 -1.34 24.52
C ASP A 300 -5.05 -2.35 24.29
N PHE A 301 -3.98 -2.27 25.11
CA PHE A 301 -2.83 -3.13 24.98
C PHE A 301 -3.17 -4.60 25.20
N PHE A 302 -3.98 -4.92 26.21
CA PHE A 302 -4.36 -6.31 26.53
C PHE A 302 -5.54 -6.82 25.69
N LEU A 303 -6.36 -5.93 25.12
CA LEU A 303 -7.37 -6.31 24.13
C LEU A 303 -6.75 -6.58 22.75
N SER A 304 -5.63 -5.95 22.44
CA SER A 304 -4.95 -6.09 21.14
C SER A 304 -3.92 -7.23 21.22
N GLU A 305 -4.24 -8.38 20.64
CA GLU A 305 -3.26 -9.45 20.50
C GLU A 305 -2.11 -9.02 19.55
N PRO A 306 -0.82 -9.18 19.96
CA PRO A 306 0.31 -8.79 19.12
C PRO A 306 0.38 -9.60 17.83
N LYS A 307 0.20 -8.94 16.68
CA LYS A 307 0.15 -9.55 15.34
C LYS A 307 1.51 -9.52 14.66
N PRO A 308 1.93 -10.64 14.01
CA PRO A 308 3.17 -10.67 13.25
C PRO A 308 3.04 -9.86 11.95
N LEU A 309 4.19 -9.41 11.44
CA LEU A 309 4.30 -8.72 10.17
C LEU A 309 4.88 -9.67 9.11
N ILE A 310 4.20 -9.75 7.98
CA ILE A 310 4.51 -10.65 6.89
C ILE A 310 4.87 -9.87 5.62
N SER A 311 5.85 -10.38 4.86
CA SER A 311 6.16 -9.96 3.51
C SER A 311 6.02 -11.15 2.57
N ILE A 312 5.38 -10.95 1.43
CA ILE A 312 5.11 -11.95 0.39
C ILE A 312 5.69 -11.45 -0.93
N GLN A 313 6.40 -12.33 -1.60
CA GLN A 313 6.86 -12.15 -2.97
C GLN A 313 6.57 -13.43 -3.74
N CYS A 314 5.96 -13.34 -4.88
CA CYS A 314 5.74 -14.49 -5.76
C CYS A 314 5.82 -14.10 -7.23
N GLU A 315 5.99 -15.10 -8.10
CA GLU A 315 6.13 -14.95 -9.53
C GLU A 315 5.87 -16.30 -10.22
N PRO A 316 5.10 -16.32 -11.36
CA PRO A 316 4.34 -15.21 -11.95
C PRO A 316 3.06 -14.90 -11.15
N PHE A 317 2.38 -13.78 -11.44
CA PHE A 317 1.08 -13.45 -10.82
C PHE A 317 -0.10 -14.13 -11.50
N HIS A 318 0.09 -14.78 -12.66
CA HIS A 318 -0.99 -15.35 -13.45
C HIS A 318 -0.87 -16.86 -13.66
N VAL A 319 -1.98 -17.48 -14.08
CA VAL A 319 -2.07 -18.84 -14.59
C VAL A 319 -2.77 -18.79 -15.94
N GLY A 320 -2.02 -19.03 -17.01
CA GLY A 320 -2.55 -18.95 -18.37
C GLY A 320 -3.29 -17.63 -18.62
N LYS A 321 -4.51 -17.73 -19.13
CA LYS A 321 -5.42 -16.59 -19.34
C LYS A 321 -6.57 -16.55 -18.34
N THR A 322 -6.55 -17.39 -17.31
CA THR A 322 -7.73 -17.71 -16.48
C THR A 322 -7.62 -17.27 -15.03
N ALA A 323 -6.43 -17.02 -14.49
CA ALA A 323 -6.28 -16.57 -13.11
C ALA A 323 -5.17 -15.54 -12.93
N LEU A 324 -5.40 -14.58 -12.03
CA LEU A 324 -4.47 -13.51 -11.68
C LEU A 324 -4.50 -13.21 -10.18
N LEU A 325 -3.32 -13.06 -9.55
CA LEU A 325 -3.16 -12.54 -8.19
C LEU A 325 -2.97 -11.02 -8.21
N VAL A 326 -3.61 -10.33 -7.25
CA VAL A 326 -3.49 -8.87 -7.06
C VAL A 326 -3.43 -8.51 -5.58
N GLY A 327 -2.85 -7.35 -5.26
CA GLY A 327 -2.74 -6.84 -3.90
C GLY A 327 -1.97 -7.78 -2.96
N ASP A 328 -2.37 -7.86 -1.69
CA ASP A 328 -1.67 -8.67 -0.69
C ASP A 328 -1.63 -10.18 -1.03
N ALA A 329 -2.51 -10.68 -1.90
CA ALA A 329 -2.44 -12.04 -2.39
C ALA A 329 -1.19 -12.28 -3.25
N ALA A 330 -0.72 -11.27 -3.96
CA ALA A 330 0.47 -11.30 -4.81
C ALA A 330 1.73 -10.81 -4.08
N HIS A 331 1.63 -9.71 -3.31
CA HIS A 331 2.78 -8.97 -2.79
C HIS A 331 2.49 -8.27 -1.45
N ALA A 332 2.00 -9.01 -0.45
CA ALA A 332 1.84 -8.44 0.89
C ALA A 332 3.16 -7.87 1.40
N MET A 333 3.10 -6.68 1.97
CA MET A 333 4.27 -5.97 2.44
C MET A 333 4.08 -5.43 3.85
N VAL A 334 5.19 -5.17 4.55
CA VAL A 334 5.15 -4.50 5.85
C VAL A 334 4.62 -3.07 5.71
N PRO A 335 3.87 -2.53 6.69
CA PRO A 335 3.06 -1.32 6.53
C PRO A 335 3.86 -0.01 6.53
N PHE A 336 5.16 -0.04 6.69
CA PHE A 336 5.97 1.12 7.01
C PHE A 336 6.09 2.18 5.90
N TYR A 337 5.89 1.80 4.65
CA TYR A 337 5.82 2.76 3.53
C TYR A 337 4.39 3.18 3.19
N ALA A 338 3.39 2.57 3.85
CA ALA A 338 1.97 2.77 3.58
C ALA A 338 1.59 2.52 2.10
N GLN A 339 2.23 1.54 1.45
CA GLN A 339 2.03 1.26 0.02
C GLN A 339 1.21 0.00 -0.27
N GLY A 340 0.88 -0.86 0.70
CA GLY A 340 0.14 -2.10 0.44
C GLY A 340 -1.19 -1.86 -0.29
N MET A 341 -2.07 -1.04 0.26
CA MET A 341 -3.33 -0.65 -0.39
C MET A 341 -3.08 0.11 -1.70
N ASN A 342 -2.19 1.10 -1.69
CA ASN A 342 -1.92 1.95 -2.86
C ASN A 342 -1.39 1.13 -4.05
N THR A 343 -0.50 0.17 -3.79
CA THR A 343 0.04 -0.74 -4.80
C THR A 343 -1.02 -1.70 -5.31
N GLY A 344 -1.86 -2.26 -4.42
CA GLY A 344 -2.97 -3.12 -4.82
C GLY A 344 -4.04 -2.39 -5.63
N PHE A 345 -4.28 -1.11 -5.35
CA PHE A 345 -5.18 -0.28 -6.16
C PHE A 345 -4.55 0.04 -7.51
N GLU A 346 -3.26 0.33 -7.55
CA GLU A 346 -2.50 0.51 -8.80
C GLU A 346 -2.47 -0.78 -9.64
N ASP A 347 -2.47 -1.99 -9.03
CA ASP A 347 -2.60 -3.23 -9.77
C ASP A 347 -3.86 -3.25 -10.63
N ILE A 348 -4.99 -2.86 -10.04
CA ILE A 348 -6.27 -2.86 -10.74
C ILE A 348 -6.30 -1.79 -11.84
N LEU A 349 -5.72 -0.61 -11.60
CA LEU A 349 -5.61 0.43 -12.60
C LEU A 349 -4.73 -0.01 -13.78
N ILE A 350 -3.58 -0.63 -13.51
CA ILE A 350 -2.69 -1.15 -14.57
C ILE A 350 -3.34 -2.30 -15.33
N LEU A 351 -4.07 -3.19 -14.64
CA LEU A 351 -4.84 -4.24 -15.31
C LEU A 351 -5.88 -3.65 -16.27
N ASP A 352 -6.59 -2.61 -15.84
CA ASP A 352 -7.56 -1.89 -16.66
C ASP A 352 -6.89 -1.22 -17.89
N GLU A 353 -5.75 -0.55 -17.70
CA GLU A 353 -4.96 0.06 -18.77
C GLU A 353 -4.48 -0.99 -19.79
N LEU A 354 -4.06 -2.18 -19.32
CA LEU A 354 -3.64 -3.28 -20.19
C LEU A 354 -4.82 -3.90 -20.96
N MET A 355 -5.99 -4.02 -20.32
CA MET A 355 -7.21 -4.47 -21.01
C MET A 355 -7.59 -3.54 -22.16
N ASP A 356 -7.41 -2.22 -22.00
CA ASP A 356 -7.62 -1.27 -23.09
C ASP A 356 -6.55 -1.41 -24.19
N GLN A 357 -5.29 -1.61 -23.80
CA GLN A 357 -4.17 -1.71 -24.73
C GLN A 357 -4.20 -2.97 -25.61
N TYR A 358 -4.71 -4.09 -25.07
CA TYR A 358 -4.73 -5.41 -25.72
C TYR A 358 -6.15 -5.90 -26.02
N ASP A 359 -7.11 -4.98 -26.23
CA ASP A 359 -8.51 -5.30 -26.59
C ASP A 359 -9.14 -6.37 -25.70
N SER A 360 -8.76 -6.38 -24.41
CA SER A 360 -9.21 -7.36 -23.39
C SER A 360 -8.83 -8.82 -23.71
N ASP A 361 -7.83 -9.06 -24.55
CA ASP A 361 -7.29 -10.41 -24.73
C ASP A 361 -6.52 -10.86 -23.48
N LEU A 362 -7.15 -11.68 -22.66
CA LEU A 362 -6.57 -12.17 -21.40
C LEU A 362 -5.29 -13.01 -21.62
N ALA A 363 -5.09 -13.60 -22.81
CA ALA A 363 -3.88 -14.36 -23.12
C ALA A 363 -2.65 -13.44 -23.27
N GLU A 364 -2.86 -12.18 -23.64
CA GLU A 364 -1.80 -11.16 -23.71
C GLU A 364 -1.74 -10.33 -22.43
N VAL A 365 -2.91 -9.93 -21.87
CA VAL A 365 -3.02 -9.05 -20.71
C VAL A 365 -2.36 -9.66 -19.47
N LEU A 366 -2.64 -10.93 -19.12
CA LEU A 366 -2.20 -11.49 -17.86
C LEU A 366 -0.68 -11.74 -17.79
N PRO A 367 -0.03 -12.28 -18.83
CA PRO A 367 1.43 -12.37 -18.88
C PRO A 367 2.09 -10.99 -18.80
N ARG A 368 1.56 -10.01 -19.56
CA ARG A 368 2.10 -8.66 -19.57
C ARG A 368 1.95 -7.95 -18.21
N PHE A 369 0.84 -8.18 -17.52
CA PHE A 369 0.66 -7.70 -16.15
C PHE A 369 1.75 -8.28 -15.24
N SER A 370 2.00 -9.59 -15.29
CA SER A 370 3.05 -10.21 -14.45
C SER A 370 4.43 -9.64 -14.74
N GLU A 371 4.80 -9.45 -16.01
CA GLU A 371 6.08 -8.83 -16.41
C GLU A 371 6.25 -7.43 -15.84
N LEU A 372 5.20 -6.61 -15.85
CA LEU A 372 5.24 -5.25 -15.35
C LEU A 372 5.24 -5.18 -13.82
N ARG A 373 4.56 -6.14 -13.16
CA ARG A 373 4.28 -6.00 -11.73
C ARG A 373 5.18 -6.83 -10.82
N CYS A 374 5.63 -8.03 -11.20
CA CYS A 374 6.41 -8.90 -10.31
C CYS A 374 7.64 -8.18 -9.76
N ASP A 375 8.60 -7.84 -10.60
CA ASP A 375 9.82 -7.11 -10.19
C ASP A 375 9.51 -5.79 -9.49
N ASN A 376 8.53 -5.05 -10.00
CA ASN A 376 8.16 -3.75 -9.48
C ASN A 376 7.63 -3.83 -8.04
N THR A 377 6.80 -4.82 -7.75
CA THR A 377 6.24 -5.01 -6.40
C THR A 377 7.23 -5.67 -5.44
N HIS A 378 8.17 -6.47 -5.92
CA HIS A 378 9.28 -6.95 -5.11
C HIS A 378 10.12 -5.78 -4.60
N VAL A 379 10.41 -4.80 -5.44
CA VAL A 379 11.16 -3.59 -5.04
C VAL A 379 10.42 -2.78 -3.96
N ILE A 380 9.09 -2.62 -4.04
CA ILE A 380 8.38 -1.87 -2.99
C ILE A 380 8.31 -2.67 -1.68
N CYS A 381 8.27 -4.00 -1.71
CA CYS A 381 8.42 -4.81 -0.49
C CYS A 381 9.76 -4.52 0.22
N ASP A 382 10.86 -4.46 -0.54
CA ASP A 382 12.19 -4.13 -0.01
C ASP A 382 12.28 -2.67 0.47
N LEU A 383 11.68 -1.74 -0.27
CA LEU A 383 11.60 -0.33 0.11
C LEU A 383 10.79 -0.12 1.40
N ALA A 384 9.75 -0.91 1.63
CA ALA A 384 8.97 -0.86 2.87
C ALA A 384 9.84 -1.24 4.08
N MET A 385 10.69 -2.26 3.94
CA MET A 385 11.68 -2.62 4.98
C MET A 385 12.73 -1.53 5.17
N TYR A 386 13.24 -0.93 4.09
CA TYR A 386 14.18 0.19 4.18
C TYR A 386 13.57 1.39 4.92
N ASN A 387 12.33 1.75 4.60
CA ASN A 387 11.63 2.85 5.25
C ASN A 387 11.37 2.58 6.75
N TYR A 388 11.22 1.31 7.14
CA TYR A 388 11.14 0.94 8.56
C TYR A 388 12.42 1.34 9.31
N ILE A 389 13.57 1.01 8.76
CA ILE A 389 14.87 1.39 9.34
C ILE A 389 15.02 2.91 9.37
N GLU A 390 14.58 3.60 8.31
CA GLU A 390 14.57 5.07 8.26
C GLU A 390 13.75 5.66 9.40
N MET A 391 12.49 5.21 9.55
CA MET A 391 11.54 5.78 10.51
C MET A 391 11.91 5.52 11.96
N ARG A 392 12.41 4.33 12.28
CA ARG A 392 12.72 3.97 13.67
C ARG A 392 14.06 4.53 14.19
N ASN A 393 15.02 4.79 13.29
CA ASN A 393 16.39 5.10 13.67
C ASN A 393 17.01 6.28 12.89
N LEU A 394 16.98 6.25 11.54
CA LEU A 394 17.79 7.18 10.72
C LEU A 394 17.33 8.63 10.82
N LEU A 395 16.05 8.90 11.06
CA LEU A 395 15.49 10.27 11.19
C LEU A 395 16.22 11.11 12.24
N LEU A 396 16.83 10.47 13.23
CA LEU A 396 17.56 11.13 14.32
C LEU A 396 19.01 11.42 13.97
N THR A 397 19.57 10.82 12.89
CA THR A 397 20.98 10.94 12.55
C THR A 397 21.30 12.25 11.81
N ARG A 398 22.51 12.82 12.11
CA ARG A 398 23.00 14.06 11.43
C ARG A 398 23.16 13.86 9.92
N ASN A 399 23.70 12.70 9.52
CA ASN A 399 23.94 12.37 8.11
C ASN A 399 22.64 12.30 7.30
N PHE A 400 21.59 11.73 7.87
CA PHE A 400 20.30 11.65 7.21
C PHE A 400 19.68 13.05 7.05
N ARG A 401 19.72 13.89 8.08
CA ARG A 401 19.23 15.28 8.01
C ARG A 401 19.98 16.10 6.99
N PHE A 402 21.31 15.96 6.92
CA PHE A 402 22.12 16.63 5.91
C PHE A 402 21.77 16.16 4.49
N ARG A 403 21.57 14.86 4.28
CA ARG A 403 21.10 14.33 3.01
C ARG A 403 19.73 14.91 2.62
N LYS A 404 18.78 14.97 3.54
CA LYS A 404 17.45 15.56 3.30
C LYS A 404 17.53 17.05 2.96
N PHE A 405 18.45 17.78 3.57
CA PHE A 405 18.70 19.18 3.24
C PHE A 405 19.22 19.35 1.80
N ILE A 406 20.17 18.52 1.38
CA ILE A 406 20.67 18.52 -0.02
C ILE A 406 19.53 18.13 -0.98
N ASP A 407 18.78 17.08 -0.67
CA ASP A 407 17.64 16.65 -1.48
C ASP A 407 16.62 17.78 -1.66
N HIS A 408 16.33 18.53 -0.59
CA HIS A 408 15.42 19.69 -0.65
C HIS A 408 15.95 20.78 -1.59
N ILE A 409 17.21 21.18 -1.47
CA ILE A 409 17.82 22.19 -2.35
C ILE A 409 17.76 21.74 -3.81
N LEU A 410 18.24 20.53 -4.10
CA LEU A 410 18.30 20.04 -5.47
C LEU A 410 16.91 19.82 -6.06
N TYR A 411 15.94 19.35 -5.27
CA TYR A 411 14.56 19.23 -5.71
C TYR A 411 13.90 20.58 -5.98
N THR A 412 14.25 21.62 -5.21
CA THR A 412 13.77 22.99 -5.44
C THR A 412 14.36 23.58 -6.74
N LEU A 413 15.66 23.39 -6.97
CA LEU A 413 16.36 23.98 -8.12
C LEU A 413 16.09 23.22 -9.43
N VAL A 414 16.06 21.88 -9.38
CA VAL A 414 15.96 21.03 -10.57
C VAL A 414 14.93 19.89 -10.39
N PRO A 415 13.63 20.24 -10.16
CA PRO A 415 12.60 19.28 -9.75
C PRO A 415 12.26 18.20 -10.78
N LYS A 416 12.65 18.39 -12.04
CA LYS A 416 12.48 17.38 -13.12
C LYS A 416 13.56 16.31 -13.10
N PHE A 417 14.75 16.65 -12.61
CA PHE A 417 15.92 15.75 -12.60
C PHE A 417 16.20 15.15 -11.23
N TRP A 418 15.93 15.91 -10.16
CA TRP A 418 16.17 15.45 -8.79
C TRP A 418 14.86 15.27 -8.05
N ILE A 419 14.33 14.05 -8.07
CA ILE A 419 13.10 13.69 -7.34
C ILE A 419 13.51 12.79 -6.18
N PRO A 420 13.40 13.23 -4.91
CA PRO A 420 13.71 12.41 -3.74
C PRO A 420 12.89 11.11 -3.72
N LEU A 421 13.48 10.02 -3.20
CA LEU A 421 12.84 8.70 -3.19
C LEU A 421 11.43 8.71 -2.61
N TYR A 422 11.22 9.37 -1.47
CA TYR A 422 9.90 9.41 -0.84
C TYR A 422 8.85 10.08 -1.74
N ILE A 423 9.23 11.18 -2.40
CA ILE A 423 8.36 11.91 -3.33
C ILE A 423 8.05 11.07 -4.57
N SER A 424 9.04 10.39 -5.15
CA SER A 424 8.81 9.54 -6.32
C SER A 424 7.88 8.36 -6.01
N VAL A 425 7.97 7.76 -4.83
CA VAL A 425 7.11 6.65 -4.42
C VAL A 425 5.69 7.10 -4.08
N GLN A 426 5.52 8.20 -3.32
CA GLN A 426 4.22 8.62 -2.79
C GLN A 426 3.40 9.50 -3.76
N PHE A 427 4.08 10.31 -4.57
CA PHE A 427 3.44 11.38 -5.33
C PHE A 427 3.68 11.30 -6.84
N THR A 428 4.13 10.14 -7.34
CA THR A 428 4.25 9.87 -8.78
C THR A 428 3.78 8.46 -9.12
N ARG A 429 3.51 8.20 -10.39
CA ARG A 429 3.29 6.86 -10.95
C ARG A 429 4.58 6.24 -11.51
N MET A 430 5.76 6.81 -11.22
CA MET A 430 7.04 6.21 -11.59
C MET A 430 7.12 4.78 -11.05
N SER A 431 7.57 3.80 -11.83
CA SER A 431 7.70 2.44 -11.33
C SER A 431 8.61 2.41 -10.09
N PHE A 432 8.35 1.52 -9.14
CA PHE A 432 9.20 1.43 -7.93
C PHE A 432 10.64 1.05 -8.27
N ARG A 433 10.81 0.28 -9.34
CA ARG A 433 12.13 -0.02 -9.92
C ARG A 433 12.84 1.25 -10.36
N ASP A 434 12.16 2.12 -11.10
CA ASP A 434 12.72 3.39 -11.56
C ASP A 434 12.98 4.35 -10.39
N CYS A 435 12.12 4.36 -9.37
CA CYS A 435 12.37 5.11 -8.13
C CYS A 435 13.69 4.67 -7.47
N MET A 436 13.96 3.35 -7.43
CA MET A 436 15.20 2.82 -6.87
C MET A 436 16.42 3.12 -7.77
N ILE A 437 16.27 3.02 -9.09
CA ILE A 437 17.33 3.38 -10.05
C ILE A 437 17.69 4.86 -9.89
N ASN A 438 16.68 5.73 -9.83
CA ASN A 438 16.86 7.17 -9.60
C ASN A 438 17.58 7.44 -8.28
N LYS A 439 17.19 6.78 -7.19
CA LYS A 439 17.87 6.90 -5.90
C LYS A 439 19.33 6.49 -5.99
N LYS A 440 19.64 5.34 -6.58
CA LYS A 440 21.03 4.86 -6.75
C LYS A 440 21.86 5.83 -7.59
N TRP A 441 21.27 6.41 -8.63
CA TRP A 441 21.93 7.44 -9.44
C TRP A 441 22.22 8.70 -8.61
N GLN A 442 21.24 9.21 -7.84
CA GLN A 442 21.43 10.35 -6.95
C GLN A 442 22.51 10.10 -5.91
N ASP A 443 22.55 8.92 -5.31
CA ASP A 443 23.56 8.52 -4.33
C ASP A 443 24.98 8.48 -4.97
N LYS A 444 25.08 8.01 -6.22
CA LYS A 444 26.33 8.00 -6.98
C LYS A 444 26.78 9.43 -7.28
N MET A 445 25.90 10.29 -7.75
CA MET A 445 26.19 11.69 -8.07
C MET A 445 26.72 12.45 -6.85
N LEU A 446 26.05 12.33 -5.70
CA LEU A 446 26.50 12.98 -4.47
C LEU A 446 27.85 12.45 -3.99
N ARG A 447 28.06 11.13 -3.99
CA ARG A 447 29.36 10.57 -3.64
C ARG A 447 30.47 11.12 -4.53
N THR A 448 30.25 11.16 -5.83
CA THR A 448 31.22 11.70 -6.78
C THR A 448 31.49 13.18 -6.52
N ALA A 449 30.44 13.99 -6.29
CA ALA A 449 30.60 15.41 -5.97
C ALA A 449 31.40 15.63 -4.68
N PHE A 450 31.15 14.86 -3.62
CA PHE A 450 31.91 14.94 -2.36
C PHE A 450 33.38 14.53 -2.54
N TRP A 451 33.66 13.51 -3.37
CA TRP A 451 35.04 13.13 -3.70
C TRP A 451 35.79 14.26 -4.40
N PHE A 452 35.16 14.90 -5.39
CA PHE A 452 35.77 16.04 -6.07
C PHE A 452 36.00 17.23 -5.13
N LEU A 453 35.00 17.60 -4.32
CA LEU A 453 35.13 18.66 -3.34
C LEU A 453 36.27 18.38 -2.34
N GLY A 454 36.35 17.16 -1.83
CA GLY A 454 37.44 16.72 -0.94
C GLY A 454 38.81 16.80 -1.63
N PHE A 455 38.90 16.32 -2.87
CA PHE A 455 40.14 16.37 -3.63
C PHE A 455 40.61 17.82 -3.90
N PHE A 456 39.69 18.68 -4.34
CA PHE A 456 40.00 20.11 -4.54
C PHE A 456 40.40 20.82 -3.23
N SER A 457 39.75 20.50 -2.12
CA SER A 457 40.09 21.07 -0.81
C SER A 457 41.52 20.67 -0.40
N ILE A 458 41.93 19.41 -0.62
CA ILE A 458 43.28 18.94 -0.36
C ILE A 458 44.29 19.64 -1.26
N LEU A 459 43.98 19.80 -2.55
CA LEU A 459 44.87 20.54 -3.48
C LEU A 459 45.04 22.00 -3.07
N ILE A 460 43.98 22.67 -2.65
CA ILE A 460 44.05 24.06 -2.17
C ILE A 460 44.91 24.14 -0.91
N ILE A 461 44.69 23.28 0.07
CA ILE A 461 45.53 23.24 1.30
C ILE A 461 46.99 23.00 0.93
N PHE A 462 47.27 22.03 0.06
CA PHE A 462 48.62 21.72 -0.40
C PHE A 462 49.28 22.94 -1.07
N PHE A 463 48.55 23.62 -1.97
CA PHE A 463 49.06 24.81 -2.66
C PHE A 463 49.41 25.93 -1.68
N PHE A 464 48.55 26.21 -0.69
CA PHE A 464 48.80 27.25 0.31
C PHE A 464 49.83 26.85 1.38
N SER A 465 50.17 25.55 1.53
CA SER A 465 51.22 25.10 2.46
C SER A 465 52.60 25.16 1.86
N PHE A 466 52.73 25.33 0.54
CA PHE A 466 53.99 25.42 -0.19
C PHE A 466 54.21 26.79 -0.89
N ALA A 467 53.27 27.71 -0.80
CA ALA A 467 53.40 29.11 -1.20
C ALA A 467 53.72 29.98 0.02
#